data_1b23cb147bf898e9ffabca44fd31a0b8
#
_entry.id   1b23cb147bf898e9ffabca44fd31a0b8
#
_cell.length_a   1.000
_cell.length_b   1.000
_cell.length_c   1.000
_cell.angle_alpha   90.00
_cell.angle_beta   90.00
_cell.angle_gamma   90.00
#
_symmetry.space_group_name_H-M   'P 1'
#
loop_
_entity.id
_entity.type
_entity.pdbx_description
1 polymer ?
#
loop_
_entity_poly.entity_id
_entity_poly.type
_entity_poly.pdbx_seq_one_letter_code
_entity_poly.pdbx_strand_id
1 'polypeptide(L)'
;MHTTLAEVEIEDLPRFLSVFATDGRDKREAHGSLGAEVLSVTDGSNRVLVLIDWTDDNAYQRFASDPAVPPTMAKGGAKGRPKFTPVLKVGRFPA
;
A
#
# COMPACT_ATOMS: atom_id res chain seq x y z
N MET A 1 -7.75 -1.19 -15.32
CA MET A 1 -7.34 -0.80 -13.96
C MET A 1 -6.90 -2.05 -13.21
N HIS A 2 -5.84 -1.98 -12.50
CA HIS A 2 -5.28 -3.09 -11.72
C HIS A 2 -5.28 -2.70 -10.25
N THR A 3 -5.66 -3.61 -9.36
CA THR A 3 -5.71 -3.36 -7.92
C THR A 3 -4.82 -4.36 -7.19
N THR A 4 -4.05 -3.89 -6.22
CA THR A 4 -3.28 -4.75 -5.33
C THR A 4 -3.72 -4.57 -3.88
N LEU A 5 -3.70 -5.66 -3.13
CA LEU A 5 -3.86 -5.67 -1.68
C LEU A 5 -2.49 -5.92 -1.06
N ALA A 6 -2.05 -5.03 -0.19
CA ALA A 6 -0.82 -5.22 0.56
C ALA A 6 -1.15 -5.41 2.04
N GLU A 7 -0.52 -6.41 2.67
CA GLU A 7 -0.52 -6.56 4.13
C GLU A 7 0.82 -6.07 4.66
N VAL A 8 0.79 -5.18 5.64
CA VAL A 8 1.99 -4.55 6.19
C VAL A 8 1.93 -4.58 7.71
N GLU A 9 2.95 -5.14 8.36
CA GLU A 9 3.16 -4.93 9.79
C GLU A 9 3.79 -3.56 10.00
N ILE A 10 3.33 -2.83 11.00
CA ILE A 10 3.80 -1.47 11.28
C ILE A 10 4.13 -1.31 12.76
N GLU A 11 5.01 -0.36 13.07
CA GLU A 11 5.35 -0.01 14.45
C GLU A 11 4.33 0.94 15.05
N ASP A 12 3.87 1.89 14.25
CA ASP A 12 3.05 3.01 14.73
C ASP A 12 2.16 3.52 13.60
N LEU A 13 0.85 3.52 13.81
CA LEU A 13 -0.10 3.91 12.76
C LEU A 13 -0.01 5.39 12.36
N PRO A 14 0.07 6.36 13.28
CA PRO A 14 0.22 7.77 12.87
C PRO A 14 1.47 8.01 12.04
N ARG A 15 2.60 7.41 12.39
CA ARG A 15 3.84 7.52 11.63
C ARG A 15 3.69 6.90 10.24
N PHE A 16 3.09 5.72 10.17
CA PHE A 16 2.84 5.06 8.89
C PHE A 16 1.98 5.94 7.98
N LEU A 17 0.87 6.46 8.49
CA LEU A 17 -0.03 7.30 7.70
C LEU A 17 0.63 8.59 7.24
N SER A 18 1.47 9.20 8.09
CA SER A 18 2.18 10.43 7.74
C SER A 18 3.12 10.22 6.54
N VAL A 19 3.92 9.15 6.55
CA VAL A 19 4.84 8.85 5.44
C VAL A 19 4.07 8.33 4.22
N PHE A 20 3.02 7.54 4.44
CA PHE A 20 2.17 7.03 3.37
C PHE A 20 1.53 8.17 2.58
N ALA A 21 1.08 9.24 3.24
CA ALA A 21 0.43 10.37 2.62
C ALA A 21 1.39 11.35 1.92
N THR A 22 2.68 11.27 2.17
CA THR A 22 3.70 12.19 1.66
C THR A 22 4.72 11.48 0.78
N ASP A 23 5.82 10.99 1.32
CA ASP A 23 6.88 10.33 0.54
C ASP A 23 6.36 9.07 -0.16
N GLY A 24 5.48 8.33 0.49
CA GLY A 24 4.86 7.15 -0.11
C GLY A 24 3.96 7.51 -1.30
N ARG A 25 3.20 8.59 -1.19
CA ARG A 25 2.38 9.10 -2.30
C ARG A 25 3.22 9.42 -3.51
N ASP A 26 4.35 10.11 -3.31
CA ASP A 26 5.24 10.46 -4.41
C ASP A 26 5.73 9.22 -5.15
N LYS A 27 6.07 8.16 -4.43
CA LYS A 27 6.50 6.89 -5.03
C LYS A 27 5.38 6.21 -5.79
N ARG A 28 4.16 6.18 -5.21
CA ARG A 28 3.01 5.57 -5.88
C ARG A 28 2.63 6.34 -7.14
N GLU A 29 2.57 7.66 -7.08
CA GLU A 29 2.23 8.49 -8.23
C GLU A 29 3.25 8.34 -9.36
N ALA A 30 4.54 8.26 -9.04
CA ALA A 30 5.60 8.08 -10.03
C ALA A 30 5.43 6.81 -10.84
N HIS A 31 4.75 5.80 -10.31
CA HIS A 31 4.54 4.51 -10.97
C HIS A 31 3.11 4.29 -11.48
N GLY A 32 2.24 5.28 -11.39
CA GLY A 32 0.91 5.19 -11.97
C GLY A 32 -0.19 4.74 -11.01
N SER A 33 -0.05 5.04 -9.72
CA SER A 33 -1.16 4.85 -8.77
C SER A 33 -2.29 5.83 -9.07
N LEU A 34 -3.51 5.31 -9.04
CA LEU A 34 -4.74 6.10 -9.18
C LEU A 34 -5.37 6.47 -7.84
N GLY A 35 -4.95 5.81 -6.78
CA GLY A 35 -5.45 6.05 -5.44
C GLY A 35 -5.19 4.85 -4.54
N ALA A 36 -5.37 5.06 -3.24
CA ALA A 36 -5.14 4.01 -2.25
C ALA A 36 -6.09 4.17 -1.06
N GLU A 37 -6.41 3.04 -0.43
CA GLU A 37 -7.18 3.00 0.82
C GLU A 37 -6.38 2.21 1.84
N VAL A 38 -6.39 2.67 3.08
CA VAL A 38 -5.73 1.99 4.19
C VAL A 38 -6.76 1.55 5.20
N LEU A 39 -6.71 0.27 5.58
CA LEU A 39 -7.56 -0.33 6.60
C LEU A 39 -6.68 -0.79 7.75
N SER A 40 -7.00 -0.35 8.96
CA SER A 40 -6.30 -0.83 10.14
C SER A 40 -6.94 -2.13 10.62
N VAL A 41 -6.14 -3.18 10.83
CA VAL A 41 -6.63 -4.42 11.40
C VAL A 41 -6.76 -4.23 12.91
N THR A 42 -7.96 -4.44 13.46
CA THR A 42 -8.30 -4.09 14.84
C THR A 42 -8.23 -5.29 15.80
N ASP A 43 -7.35 -6.22 15.54
CA ASP A 43 -7.14 -7.43 16.37
C ASP A 43 -5.92 -7.34 17.29
N GLY A 44 -5.29 -6.15 17.38
CA GLY A 44 -4.10 -5.96 18.19
C GLY A 44 -2.79 -6.36 17.50
N SER A 45 -2.83 -6.73 16.23
CA SER A 45 -1.65 -7.25 15.50
C SER A 45 -0.75 -6.18 14.90
N ASN A 46 -1.08 -4.89 15.02
CA ASN A 46 -0.33 -3.80 14.40
C ASN A 46 -0.10 -4.00 12.90
N ARG A 47 -1.16 -4.39 12.19
CA ARG A 47 -1.14 -4.56 10.74
C ARG A 47 -2.09 -3.59 10.07
N VAL A 48 -1.74 -3.21 8.86
CA VAL A 48 -2.64 -2.49 7.96
C VAL A 48 -2.81 -3.27 6.66
N LEU A 49 -3.97 -3.10 6.05
CA LEU A 49 -4.26 -3.58 4.71
C LEU A 49 -4.32 -2.36 3.80
N VAL A 50 -3.61 -2.40 2.69
CA VAL A 50 -3.54 -1.28 1.76
C VAL A 50 -4.04 -1.73 0.40
N LEU A 51 -5.13 -1.12 -0.06
CA LEU A 51 -5.64 -1.31 -1.42
C LEU A 51 -5.10 -0.18 -2.29
N ILE A 52 -4.43 -0.52 -3.39
CA ILE A 52 -3.90 0.46 -4.32
C ILE A 52 -4.45 0.16 -5.71
N ASP A 53 -5.05 1.16 -6.34
CA ASP A 53 -5.47 1.08 -7.74
C ASP A 53 -4.35 1.63 -8.63
N TRP A 54 -4.01 0.91 -9.69
CA TRP A 54 -2.95 1.24 -10.63
C TRP A 54 -3.50 1.38 -12.04
N THR A 55 -2.80 2.14 -12.88
CA THR A 55 -3.16 2.30 -14.29
C THR A 55 -3.12 0.97 -15.07
N ASP A 56 -2.19 0.09 -14.73
CA ASP A 56 -2.00 -1.22 -15.37
C ASP A 56 -1.16 -2.15 -14.47
N ASP A 57 -1.02 -3.42 -14.88
CA ASP A 57 -0.24 -4.42 -14.15
C ASP A 57 1.24 -4.04 -14.03
N ASN A 58 1.79 -3.39 -15.07
CA ASN A 58 3.20 -3.00 -15.08
C ASN A 58 3.49 -1.88 -14.07
N ALA A 59 2.52 -1.02 -13.79
CA ALA A 59 2.65 0.04 -12.80
C ALA A 59 2.99 -0.54 -11.42
N TYR A 60 2.23 -1.55 -10.99
CA TYR A 60 2.49 -2.25 -9.74
C TYR A 60 3.89 -2.90 -9.72
N GLN A 61 4.25 -3.58 -10.80
CA GLN A 61 5.55 -4.25 -10.88
C GLN A 61 6.71 -3.26 -10.83
N ARG A 62 6.58 -2.12 -11.49
CA ARG A 62 7.59 -1.05 -11.41
C ARG A 62 7.73 -0.52 -9.98
N PHE A 63 6.61 -0.31 -9.30
CA PHE A 63 6.60 0.13 -7.90
C PHE A 63 7.29 -0.90 -7.00
N ALA A 64 6.91 -2.16 -7.13
CA ALA A 64 7.47 -3.26 -6.31
C ALA A 64 8.97 -3.47 -6.55
N SER A 65 9.47 -3.10 -7.73
CA SER A 65 10.87 -3.24 -8.11
C SER A 65 11.71 -1.99 -7.87
N ASP A 66 11.08 -0.86 -7.50
CA ASP A 66 11.80 0.40 -7.27
C ASP A 66 12.63 0.31 -5.99
N PRO A 67 13.97 0.45 -6.07
CA PRO A 67 14.83 0.34 -4.89
C PRO A 67 14.63 1.48 -3.88
N ALA A 68 13.97 2.56 -4.24
CA ALA A 68 13.65 3.65 -3.33
C ALA A 68 12.40 3.38 -2.48
N VAL A 69 11.58 2.38 -2.83
CA VAL A 69 10.34 2.08 -2.11
C VAL A 69 10.60 1.46 -0.74
N PRO A 70 11.44 0.42 -0.58
CA PRO A 70 11.71 -0.15 0.74
C PRO A 70 12.22 0.86 1.78
N PRO A 71 13.19 1.74 1.48
CA PRO A 71 13.60 2.77 2.45
C PRO A 71 12.48 3.73 2.83
N THR A 72 11.62 4.09 1.88
CA THR A 72 10.46 4.96 2.15
C THR A 72 9.48 4.27 3.11
N MET A 73 9.23 2.99 2.91
CA MET A 73 8.37 2.20 3.80
C MET A 73 8.96 2.07 5.20
N ALA A 74 10.26 1.83 5.30
CA ALA A 74 10.96 1.74 6.58
C ALA A 74 10.88 3.06 7.36
N LYS A 75 10.94 4.19 6.67
CA LYS A 75 10.76 5.53 7.25
C LYS A 75 9.38 5.65 7.92
N GLY A 76 8.36 5.02 7.35
CA GLY A 76 7.01 4.96 7.92
C GLY A 76 6.82 3.91 9.00
N GLY A 77 7.86 3.18 9.39
CA GLY A 77 7.78 2.15 10.42
C GLY A 77 7.24 0.82 9.93
N ALA A 78 7.25 0.57 8.62
CA ALA A 78 6.89 -0.74 8.09
C ALA A 78 7.95 -1.77 8.49
N LYS A 79 7.51 -2.92 8.96
CA LYS A 79 8.37 -4.03 9.37
C LYS A 79 8.40 -5.09 8.27
N GLY A 80 9.59 -5.40 7.78
CA GLY A 80 9.76 -6.41 6.75
C GLY A 80 9.14 -6.01 5.41
N ARG A 81 9.00 -6.98 4.52
CA ARG A 81 8.42 -6.75 3.20
C ARG A 81 6.90 -6.90 3.25
N PRO A 82 6.14 -5.98 2.64
CA PRO A 82 4.71 -6.18 2.50
C PRO A 82 4.43 -7.35 1.56
N LYS A 83 3.35 -8.05 1.85
CA LYS A 83 2.84 -9.10 0.96
C LYS A 83 1.83 -8.46 0.03
N PHE A 84 2.14 -8.41 -1.26
CA PHE A 84 1.24 -7.91 -2.29
C PHE A 84 0.45 -9.05 -2.92
N THR A 85 -0.85 -8.85 -3.05
CA THR A 85 -1.74 -9.80 -3.72
C THR A 85 -2.54 -9.04 -4.78
N PRO A 86 -2.46 -9.42 -6.06
CA PRO A 86 -3.34 -8.82 -7.06
C PRO A 86 -4.78 -9.24 -6.77
N VAL A 87 -5.69 -8.29 -6.85
CA VAL A 87 -7.12 -8.51 -6.58
C VAL A 87 -7.96 -7.80 -7.64
N LEU A 88 -9.20 -8.22 -7.75
CA LEU A 88 -10.17 -7.58 -8.64
C LEU A 88 -11.40 -7.21 -7.81
N LYS A 89 -11.79 -5.95 -7.86
CA LYS A 89 -13.05 -5.51 -7.26
C LYS A 89 -14.19 -5.98 -8.15
N VAL A 90 -14.98 -6.94 -7.67
CA VAL A 90 -16.06 -7.55 -8.49
C VAL A 90 -17.44 -7.04 -8.15
N GLY A 91 -17.60 -6.35 -7.04
CA GLY A 91 -18.89 -5.79 -6.69
C GLY A 91 -18.91 -5.12 -5.33
N ARG A 92 -19.92 -4.29 -5.16
CA ARG A 92 -20.24 -3.66 -3.88
C ARG A 92 -21.74 -3.86 -3.64
N PHE A 93 -22.09 -4.40 -2.50
CA PHE A 93 -23.46 -4.80 -2.21
C PHE A 93 -24.03 -3.97 -1.06
N PRO A 94 -25.33 -3.60 -1.11
CA PRO A 94 -25.98 -3.03 0.05
C PRO A 94 -26.08 -4.09 1.16
N ALA A 95 -26.29 -3.63 2.37
CA ALA A 95 -26.33 -4.49 3.55
C ALA A 95 -27.34 -5.63 3.43
#